data_bb3fc6eb3f0a32cffa02b1c20a71963f
#
_entry.id   bb3fc6eb3f0a32cffa02b1c20a71963f
#
_cell.length_a   1.000
_cell.length_b   1.000
_cell.length_c   1.000
_cell.angle_alpha   90.00
_cell.angle_beta   90.00
_cell.angle_gamma   90.00
#
_symmetry.space_group_name_H-M   'P 1'
#
loop_
_entity.id
_entity.type
_entity.pdbx_description
1 polymer ?
#
loop_
_entity_poly.entity_id
_entity_poly.type
_entity_poly.pdbx_seq_one_letter_code
_entity_poly.pdbx_strand_id
1 'polypeptide(L)'
;MNLAKIRRAVNKIAPSVKVENYRGCVRLTGELDNWTDIYKCGKAAVCKGSLGVVNDIRLKGFHEEPKKPTLKDDALSGQKPDVLIVGGGIVGCAVARELSRLKLDVLLVEKSNDVACGASSRNDGCIHPGIDLHKGQQKLKYVLEGNRMYTQLAKNLGLSFKRWAQMFIFSTGWENTIIPPLFLLKAKILGVEGVRYVGKEEIKRIEPNPPAWAKGGMYMASAGMVSPYKTTIALCDNAIQNGARVSLNTYVDGMDVKGDKVVCVHTNRGDIYPRAVVNCAGVYSDVIADMAGDRTFTIHPRKGTDIILDKKKVGYALSSYARSYFAPLPKEAQPDKQEEVGHTKGGGVMRTIDGNILVGPDAHEVPSREDYSTSIKDIDNIIKKQKLAQPMLNKGDIITYFSGTRAATYEEDFVVRRGIFTKNIYEAAGIQSPGITAAPAIAVDIRNWIKEDLKAEEKTNFNPVYKHTPRLANLKDEERAKYIAKNPEYGEIICRCEEVSKGEIIDALESPLK
;
A
#
# COMPACT_ATOMS: atom_id res chain seq x y z
N MET A 1 25.86 -3.53 16.85
CA MET A 1 24.67 -3.85 17.70
C MET A 1 25.06 -3.94 19.16
N ASN A 2 24.41 -3.18 20.07
CA ASN A 2 24.67 -3.22 21.52
C ASN A 2 23.51 -3.90 22.26
N LEU A 3 23.59 -5.23 22.41
CA LEU A 3 22.55 -6.05 23.02
C LEU A 3 22.27 -5.69 24.48
N ALA A 4 23.28 -5.27 25.27
CA ALA A 4 23.07 -4.89 26.66
C ALA A 4 22.16 -3.65 26.79
N LYS A 5 22.35 -2.66 25.91
CA LYS A 5 21.48 -1.48 25.85
C LYS A 5 20.06 -1.85 25.44
N ILE A 6 19.91 -2.70 24.43
CA ILE A 6 18.61 -3.15 23.93
C ILE A 6 17.87 -3.93 25.02
N ARG A 7 18.55 -4.88 25.68
CA ARG A 7 18.00 -5.67 26.78
C ARG A 7 17.49 -4.77 27.91
N ARG A 8 18.24 -3.73 28.29
CA ARG A 8 17.80 -2.77 29.31
C ARG A 8 16.53 -2.01 28.86
N ALA A 9 16.43 -1.63 27.60
CA ALA A 9 15.27 -0.92 27.07
C ALA A 9 14.03 -1.82 27.02
N VAL A 10 14.17 -3.06 26.55
CA VAL A 10 13.08 -4.05 26.48
C VAL A 10 12.64 -4.46 27.90
N ASN A 11 13.57 -4.73 28.82
CA ASN A 11 13.24 -5.17 30.17
C ASN A 11 12.53 -4.09 31.03
N LYS A 12 12.65 -2.80 30.67
CA LYS A 12 11.83 -1.73 31.27
C LYS A 12 10.35 -1.83 30.88
N ILE A 13 10.04 -2.46 29.75
CA ILE A 13 8.67 -2.67 29.26
C ILE A 13 8.17 -4.03 29.77
N ALA A 14 8.95 -5.09 29.52
CA ALA A 14 8.60 -6.46 29.85
C ALA A 14 9.87 -7.25 30.30
N PRO A 15 10.10 -7.41 31.62
CA PRO A 15 11.28 -8.10 32.13
C PRO A 15 11.40 -9.57 31.73
N SER A 16 10.28 -10.23 31.42
CA SER A 16 10.21 -11.65 31.01
C SER A 16 10.68 -11.88 29.56
N VAL A 17 10.84 -10.83 28.75
CA VAL A 17 11.23 -10.96 27.36
C VAL A 17 12.73 -11.21 27.23
N LYS A 18 13.08 -12.30 26.55
CA LYS A 18 14.46 -12.63 26.21
C LYS A 18 14.89 -11.86 24.96
N VAL A 19 16.11 -11.30 25.00
CA VAL A 19 16.72 -10.55 23.90
C VAL A 19 18.03 -11.22 23.50
N GLU A 20 18.15 -11.62 22.25
CA GLU A 20 19.33 -12.32 21.74
C GLU A 20 19.75 -11.83 20.34
N ASN A 21 20.98 -12.14 19.94
CA ASN A 21 21.43 -11.98 18.55
C ASN A 21 21.08 -13.25 17.78
N TYR A 22 20.33 -13.09 16.74
CA TYR A 22 19.95 -14.17 15.84
C TYR A 22 20.32 -13.81 14.40
N ARG A 23 21.38 -14.41 13.86
CA ARG A 23 21.84 -14.19 12.48
C ARG A 23 22.04 -12.70 12.10
N GLY A 24 22.51 -11.89 13.05
CA GLY A 24 22.67 -10.45 12.85
C GLY A 24 21.44 -9.59 13.11
N CYS A 25 20.31 -10.20 13.47
CA CYS A 25 19.09 -9.54 13.90
C CYS A 25 18.99 -9.47 15.42
N VAL A 26 18.14 -8.58 15.94
CA VAL A 26 17.70 -8.64 17.33
C VAL A 26 16.45 -9.53 17.38
N ARG A 27 16.56 -10.68 18.07
CA ARG A 27 15.44 -11.57 18.30
C ARG A 27 14.86 -11.36 19.69
N LEU A 28 13.52 -11.24 19.75
CA LEU A 28 12.75 -11.15 20.98
C LEU A 28 11.90 -12.41 21.12
N THR A 29 11.93 -13.05 22.30
CA THR A 29 11.10 -14.23 22.60
C THR A 29 10.49 -14.10 23.99
N GLY A 30 9.30 -14.66 24.17
CA GLY A 30 8.55 -14.64 25.42
C GLY A 30 7.05 -14.73 25.18
N GLU A 31 6.28 -14.48 26.23
CA GLU A 31 4.82 -14.42 26.18
C GLU A 31 4.34 -13.25 27.03
N LEU A 32 3.43 -12.43 26.49
CA LEU A 32 2.86 -11.26 27.15
C LEU A 32 1.34 -11.24 27.01
N ASP A 33 0.67 -10.62 27.99
CA ASP A 33 -0.79 -10.51 28.00
C ASP A 33 -1.33 -9.33 27.17
N ASN A 34 -0.45 -8.43 26.69
CA ASN A 34 -0.83 -7.18 26.04
C ASN A 34 -0.08 -6.95 24.73
N TRP A 35 -0.83 -6.78 23.64
CA TRP A 35 -0.27 -6.48 22.31
C TRP A 35 0.54 -5.19 22.27
N THR A 36 0.10 -4.16 23.00
CA THR A 36 0.80 -2.88 23.07
C THR A 36 2.23 -3.03 23.60
N ASP A 37 2.44 -3.90 24.60
CA ASP A 37 3.77 -4.14 25.16
C ASP A 37 4.63 -4.97 24.21
N ILE A 38 4.05 -5.91 23.46
CA ILE A 38 4.74 -6.64 22.39
C ILE A 38 5.25 -5.65 21.33
N TYR A 39 4.38 -4.74 20.89
CA TYR A 39 4.74 -3.69 19.93
C TYR A 39 5.86 -2.78 20.47
N LYS A 40 5.72 -2.29 21.72
CA LYS A 40 6.73 -1.44 22.35
C LYS A 40 8.09 -2.14 22.49
N CYS A 41 8.12 -3.43 22.83
CA CYS A 41 9.34 -4.23 22.88
C CYS A 41 10.02 -4.30 21.52
N GLY A 42 9.25 -4.56 20.44
CA GLY A 42 9.77 -4.55 19.07
C GLY A 42 10.38 -3.19 18.67
N LYS A 43 9.69 -2.08 18.98
CA LYS A 43 10.22 -0.72 18.73
C LYS A 43 11.49 -0.43 19.55
N ALA A 44 11.56 -0.87 20.79
CA ALA A 44 12.75 -0.70 21.65
C ALA A 44 13.95 -1.54 21.18
N ALA A 45 13.72 -2.58 20.37
CA ALA A 45 14.75 -3.45 19.83
C ALA A 45 15.43 -2.89 18.55
N VAL A 46 14.83 -1.88 17.91
CA VAL A 46 15.39 -1.26 16.69
C VAL A 46 16.72 -0.59 17.00
N CYS A 47 17.77 -0.96 16.28
CA CYS A 47 19.10 -0.38 16.49
C CYS A 47 19.95 -0.35 15.20
N LYS A 48 20.89 0.58 15.14
CA LYS A 48 21.91 0.61 14.09
C LYS A 48 22.83 -0.62 14.17
N GLY A 49 23.18 -1.19 13.03
CA GLY A 49 24.07 -2.35 12.91
C GLY A 49 23.39 -3.69 13.17
N SER A 50 22.04 -3.71 13.22
CA SER A 50 21.21 -4.91 13.10
C SER A 50 20.69 -5.02 11.68
N LEU A 51 20.46 -6.26 11.20
CA LEU A 51 19.76 -6.53 9.95
C LEU A 51 18.25 -6.24 10.09
N GLY A 52 17.72 -6.29 11.32
CA GLY A 52 16.34 -5.98 11.65
C GLY A 52 15.91 -6.60 12.98
N VAL A 53 14.60 -6.55 13.26
CA VAL A 53 13.98 -7.10 14.47
C VAL A 53 13.14 -8.32 14.13
N VAL A 54 13.48 -9.47 14.69
CA VAL A 54 12.69 -10.70 14.66
C VAL A 54 11.94 -10.79 16.01
N ASN A 55 10.67 -10.45 15.99
CA ASN A 55 9.84 -10.45 17.19
C ASN A 55 8.97 -11.71 17.23
N ASP A 56 9.35 -12.67 18.08
CA ASP A 56 8.66 -13.93 18.33
C ASP A 56 7.98 -13.95 19.71
N ILE A 57 7.66 -12.77 20.26
CA ILE A 57 6.87 -12.67 21.49
C ILE A 57 5.43 -13.07 21.15
N ARG A 58 4.88 -14.02 21.91
CA ARG A 58 3.48 -14.46 21.76
C ARG A 58 2.54 -13.60 22.58
N LEU A 59 1.38 -13.32 22.01
CA LEU A 59 0.26 -12.73 22.75
C LEU A 59 -0.53 -13.88 23.40
N LYS A 60 -0.64 -13.88 24.72
CA LYS A 60 -1.34 -14.93 25.45
C LYS A 60 -2.82 -14.99 25.07
N GLY A 61 -3.31 -16.21 24.81
CA GLY A 61 -4.70 -16.43 24.40
C GLY A 61 -5.05 -15.96 23.00
N PHE A 62 -4.08 -15.48 22.21
CA PHE A 62 -4.30 -15.11 20.81
C PHE A 62 -3.60 -16.08 19.88
N HIS A 63 -4.37 -16.65 18.97
CA HIS A 63 -3.88 -17.46 17.87
C HIS A 63 -4.66 -17.09 16.60
N GLU A 64 -3.97 -16.76 15.54
CA GLU A 64 -4.58 -16.43 14.26
C GLU A 64 -4.05 -17.39 13.19
N GLU A 65 -4.95 -18.15 12.59
CA GLU A 65 -4.65 -18.91 11.39
C GLU A 65 -4.98 -18.08 10.14
N PRO A 66 -4.09 -18.05 9.14
CA PRO A 66 -4.39 -17.38 7.88
C PRO A 66 -5.64 -17.98 7.23
N LYS A 67 -6.49 -17.14 6.66
CA LYS A 67 -7.60 -17.63 5.85
C LYS A 67 -7.05 -18.34 4.61
N LYS A 68 -7.26 -19.64 4.55
CA LYS A 68 -6.85 -20.50 3.44
C LYS A 68 -8.01 -20.67 2.47
N PRO A 69 -7.75 -20.76 1.15
CA PRO A 69 -8.78 -21.12 0.19
C PRO A 69 -9.26 -22.57 0.41
N THR A 70 -10.52 -22.81 0.11
CA THR A 70 -11.11 -24.16 0.19
C THR A 70 -10.71 -25.06 -0.98
N LEU A 71 -10.29 -24.44 -2.10
CA LEU A 71 -9.82 -25.15 -3.28
C LEU A 71 -8.57 -25.98 -2.94
N LYS A 72 -8.58 -27.25 -3.29
CA LYS A 72 -7.42 -28.16 -3.23
C LYS A 72 -7.41 -28.99 -4.50
N ASP A 73 -6.35 -28.89 -5.26
CA ASP A 73 -6.11 -29.68 -6.46
C ASP A 73 -4.59 -29.82 -6.73
N ASP A 74 -4.22 -30.46 -7.83
CA ASP A 74 -2.85 -30.63 -8.27
C ASP A 74 -2.50 -29.83 -9.53
N ALA A 75 -3.26 -28.76 -9.81
CA ALA A 75 -3.14 -27.99 -11.06
C ALA A 75 -1.77 -27.33 -11.24
N LEU A 76 -1.02 -27.12 -10.16
CA LEU A 76 0.32 -26.54 -10.18
C LEU A 76 1.42 -27.56 -9.89
N SER A 77 1.06 -28.85 -9.66
CA SER A 77 2.02 -29.89 -9.30
C SER A 77 3.09 -30.07 -10.39
N GLY A 78 4.34 -30.06 -9.97
CA GLY A 78 5.50 -30.27 -10.85
C GLY A 78 5.86 -29.10 -11.77
N GLN A 79 5.16 -27.96 -11.70
CA GLN A 79 5.46 -26.78 -12.50
C GLN A 79 6.81 -26.19 -12.14
N LYS A 80 7.54 -25.68 -13.15
CA LYS A 80 8.90 -25.15 -13.02
C LYS A 80 9.00 -23.75 -13.63
N PRO A 81 8.29 -22.74 -13.09
CA PRO A 81 8.42 -21.38 -13.59
C PRO A 81 9.84 -20.86 -13.35
N ASP A 82 10.30 -19.94 -14.19
CA ASP A 82 11.56 -19.22 -13.93
C ASP A 82 11.41 -18.35 -12.66
N VAL A 83 10.28 -17.68 -12.52
CA VAL A 83 10.01 -16.82 -11.36
C VAL A 83 8.63 -17.11 -10.80
N LEU A 84 8.57 -17.40 -9.50
CA LEU A 84 7.33 -17.46 -8.73
C LEU A 84 7.17 -16.18 -7.91
N ILE A 85 6.05 -15.47 -8.09
CA ILE A 85 5.68 -14.30 -7.29
C ILE A 85 4.62 -14.72 -6.28
N VAL A 86 4.86 -14.48 -4.99
CA VAL A 86 3.92 -14.80 -3.90
C VAL A 86 3.19 -13.53 -3.47
N GLY A 87 1.89 -13.44 -3.80
CA GLY A 87 0.99 -12.35 -3.45
C GLY A 87 0.56 -11.47 -4.62
N GLY A 88 -0.76 -11.38 -4.84
CA GLY A 88 -1.45 -10.63 -5.89
C GLY A 88 -1.84 -9.19 -5.49
N GLY A 89 -1.13 -8.57 -4.54
CA GLY A 89 -1.26 -7.16 -4.24
C GLY A 89 -0.62 -6.27 -5.33
N ILE A 90 -0.73 -4.94 -5.18
CA ILE A 90 -0.22 -3.99 -6.17
C ILE A 90 1.28 -4.18 -6.46
N VAL A 91 2.07 -4.55 -5.46
CA VAL A 91 3.52 -4.78 -5.64
C VAL A 91 3.74 -6.04 -6.49
N GLY A 92 3.08 -7.17 -6.16
CA GLY A 92 3.19 -8.41 -6.92
C GLY A 92 2.73 -8.26 -8.36
N CYS A 93 1.60 -7.58 -8.60
CA CYS A 93 1.11 -7.29 -9.95
C CYS A 93 2.05 -6.35 -10.74
N ALA A 94 2.65 -5.35 -10.09
CA ALA A 94 3.65 -4.49 -10.72
C ALA A 94 4.93 -5.28 -11.06
N VAL A 95 5.39 -6.17 -10.17
CA VAL A 95 6.53 -7.07 -10.41
C VAL A 95 6.24 -8.03 -11.56
N ALA A 96 5.05 -8.65 -11.58
CA ALA A 96 4.64 -9.53 -12.67
C ALA A 96 4.68 -8.81 -14.03
N ARG A 97 4.15 -7.58 -14.07
CA ARG A 97 4.19 -6.73 -15.27
C ARG A 97 5.62 -6.39 -15.70
N GLU A 98 6.48 -6.00 -14.78
CA GLU A 98 7.87 -5.67 -15.14
C GLU A 98 8.69 -6.90 -15.54
N LEU A 99 8.47 -8.07 -14.90
CA LEU A 99 9.10 -9.33 -15.27
C LEU A 99 8.59 -9.87 -16.61
N SER A 100 7.33 -9.59 -16.98
CA SER A 100 6.79 -10.00 -18.29
C SER A 100 7.46 -9.32 -19.48
N ARG A 101 8.34 -8.31 -19.25
CA ARG A 101 9.24 -7.75 -20.26
C ARG A 101 10.38 -8.69 -20.63
N LEU A 102 10.67 -9.66 -19.79
CA LEU A 102 11.78 -10.59 -19.97
C LEU A 102 11.29 -11.91 -20.58
N LYS A 103 12.19 -12.60 -21.26
CA LYS A 103 11.95 -13.96 -21.78
C LYS A 103 12.01 -14.98 -20.63
N LEU A 104 11.08 -14.88 -19.70
CA LEU A 104 10.95 -15.73 -18.53
C LEU A 104 9.51 -16.26 -18.41
N ASP A 105 9.37 -17.47 -17.89
CA ASP A 105 8.09 -18.00 -17.42
C ASP A 105 7.81 -17.45 -16.02
N VAL A 106 6.84 -16.56 -15.91
CA VAL A 106 6.46 -15.86 -14.66
C VAL A 106 5.11 -16.39 -14.19
N LEU A 107 5.08 -16.92 -12.97
CA LEU A 107 3.86 -17.36 -12.31
C LEU A 107 3.64 -16.51 -11.04
N LEU A 108 2.49 -15.86 -10.95
CA LEU A 108 2.01 -15.20 -9.73
C LEU A 108 0.97 -16.08 -9.05
N VAL A 109 1.13 -16.30 -7.74
CA VAL A 109 0.15 -17.02 -6.91
C VAL A 109 -0.46 -16.06 -5.88
N GLU A 110 -1.79 -16.10 -5.73
CA GLU A 110 -2.55 -15.31 -4.76
C GLU A 110 -3.52 -16.21 -3.99
N LYS A 111 -3.53 -16.09 -2.65
CA LYS A 111 -4.38 -16.91 -1.78
C LYS A 111 -5.88 -16.62 -1.94
N SER A 112 -6.22 -15.40 -2.32
CA SER A 112 -7.61 -14.97 -2.48
C SER A 112 -8.14 -15.36 -3.86
N ASN A 113 -9.45 -15.21 -4.02
CA ASN A 113 -10.16 -15.45 -5.28
C ASN A 113 -10.05 -14.29 -6.29
N ASP A 114 -9.31 -13.23 -5.94
CA ASP A 114 -9.01 -12.10 -6.82
C ASP A 114 -7.71 -11.43 -6.37
N VAL A 115 -7.11 -10.61 -7.21
CA VAL A 115 -5.99 -9.74 -6.86
C VAL A 115 -6.48 -8.56 -6.01
N ALA A 116 -5.55 -7.85 -5.37
CA ALA A 116 -5.84 -6.68 -4.53
C ALA A 116 -6.71 -6.93 -3.28
N CYS A 117 -7.05 -8.14 -2.91
CA CYS A 117 -7.94 -8.44 -1.78
C CYS A 117 -7.42 -7.99 -0.39
N GLY A 118 -6.12 -7.75 -0.26
CA GLY A 118 -5.50 -7.22 0.97
C GLY A 118 -5.48 -5.70 1.04
N ALA A 119 -4.37 -5.13 1.52
CA ALA A 119 -4.17 -3.68 1.69
C ALA A 119 -4.29 -2.88 0.38
N SER A 120 -4.11 -3.51 -0.78
CA SER A 120 -4.11 -2.82 -2.08
C SER A 120 -5.45 -2.26 -2.50
N SER A 121 -6.59 -2.80 -2.03
CA SER A 121 -7.92 -2.22 -2.25
C SER A 121 -8.44 -1.40 -1.06
N ARG A 122 -7.71 -1.41 0.08
CA ARG A 122 -8.15 -0.85 1.35
C ARG A 122 -7.25 0.29 1.78
N ASN A 123 -7.20 1.35 0.96
CA ASN A 123 -6.38 2.52 1.18
C ASN A 123 -6.93 3.73 0.40
N ASP A 124 -6.35 4.89 0.63
CA ASP A 124 -6.81 6.17 0.11
C ASP A 124 -6.53 6.43 -1.39
N GLY A 125 -5.70 5.63 -2.05
CA GLY A 125 -5.34 5.83 -3.45
C GLY A 125 -4.41 7.02 -3.72
N CYS A 126 -3.83 7.62 -2.69
CA CYS A 126 -2.97 8.78 -2.83
C CYS A 126 -1.59 8.42 -3.41
N ILE A 127 -1.20 9.13 -4.46
CA ILE A 127 0.15 9.14 -4.99
C ILE A 127 0.92 10.25 -4.28
N HIS A 128 1.72 9.85 -3.30
CA HIS A 128 2.38 10.75 -2.38
C HIS A 128 3.58 11.47 -2.99
N PRO A 129 3.83 12.74 -2.61
CA PRO A 129 5.01 13.50 -3.04
C PRO A 129 6.31 13.07 -2.33
N GLY A 130 6.23 12.45 -1.14
CA GLY A 130 7.38 11.97 -0.38
C GLY A 130 7.96 12.94 0.66
N ILE A 131 7.32 14.08 0.91
CA ILE A 131 7.84 15.14 1.79
C ILE A 131 7.94 14.72 3.27
N ASP A 132 7.09 13.77 3.70
CA ASP A 132 7.04 13.29 5.09
C ASP A 132 8.11 12.22 5.39
N LEU A 133 8.88 11.82 4.38
CA LEU A 133 9.88 10.78 4.49
C LEU A 133 11.25 11.36 4.89
N HIS A 134 12.18 10.47 5.23
CA HIS A 134 13.52 10.85 5.67
C HIS A 134 14.59 10.40 4.69
N LYS A 135 15.64 11.24 4.55
CA LYS A 135 16.80 10.91 3.72
C LYS A 135 17.45 9.60 4.19
N GLY A 136 17.75 8.71 3.23
CA GLY A 136 18.36 7.41 3.49
C GLY A 136 17.37 6.26 3.68
N GLN A 137 16.06 6.53 3.79
CA GLN A 137 15.04 5.48 3.78
C GLN A 137 14.84 4.92 2.36
N GLN A 138 14.62 3.61 2.26
CA GLN A 138 14.19 2.98 1.00
C GLN A 138 12.84 3.53 0.52
N LYS A 139 11.93 3.82 1.46
CA LYS A 139 10.65 4.48 1.16
C LYS A 139 10.84 5.74 0.31
N LEU A 140 11.77 6.61 0.69
CA LEU A 140 11.98 7.87 -0.04
C LEU A 140 12.40 7.62 -1.48
N LYS A 141 13.40 6.74 -1.70
CA LYS A 141 13.86 6.35 -3.04
C LYS A 141 12.69 5.92 -3.92
N TYR A 142 11.97 4.89 -3.47
CA TYR A 142 10.91 4.27 -4.28
C TYR A 142 9.69 5.16 -4.46
N VAL A 143 9.39 6.04 -3.50
CA VAL A 143 8.28 6.99 -3.63
C VAL A 143 8.58 8.07 -4.65
N LEU A 144 9.78 8.66 -4.65
CA LEU A 144 10.16 9.68 -5.62
C LEU A 144 10.18 9.11 -7.05
N GLU A 145 10.81 7.96 -7.24
CA GLU A 145 10.90 7.29 -8.54
C GLU A 145 9.51 6.85 -9.02
N GLY A 146 8.74 6.17 -8.18
CA GLY A 146 7.41 5.69 -8.51
C GLY A 146 6.43 6.83 -8.81
N ASN A 147 6.47 7.92 -8.04
CA ASN A 147 5.64 9.10 -8.30
C ASN A 147 5.86 9.65 -9.73
N ARG A 148 7.11 9.76 -10.18
CA ARG A 148 7.44 10.21 -11.55
C ARG A 148 6.90 9.25 -12.61
N MET A 149 6.87 7.95 -12.33
CA MET A 149 6.40 6.93 -13.27
C MET A 149 4.88 6.97 -13.50
N TYR A 150 4.09 7.43 -12.52
CA TYR A 150 2.62 7.29 -12.54
C TYR A 150 1.94 7.94 -13.73
N THR A 151 2.40 9.08 -14.20
CA THR A 151 1.77 9.77 -15.34
C THR A 151 1.81 8.91 -16.60
N GLN A 152 2.99 8.33 -16.92
CA GLN A 152 3.13 7.46 -18.08
C GLN A 152 2.48 6.09 -17.86
N LEU A 153 2.58 5.54 -16.65
CA LEU A 153 1.95 4.28 -16.27
C LEU A 153 0.43 4.34 -16.44
N ALA A 154 -0.19 5.39 -15.91
CA ALA A 154 -1.64 5.60 -16.04
C ALA A 154 -2.08 5.73 -17.50
N LYS A 155 -1.31 6.46 -18.33
CA LYS A 155 -1.58 6.56 -19.76
C LYS A 155 -1.50 5.20 -20.46
N ASN A 156 -0.47 4.41 -20.16
CA ASN A 156 -0.26 3.10 -20.75
C ASN A 156 -1.36 2.11 -20.36
N LEU A 157 -1.84 2.18 -19.13
CA LEU A 157 -2.84 1.26 -18.59
C LEU A 157 -4.29 1.77 -18.70
N GLY A 158 -4.52 2.91 -19.34
CA GLY A 158 -5.87 3.48 -19.47
C GLY A 158 -6.51 3.88 -18.13
N LEU A 159 -5.70 4.16 -17.10
CA LEU A 159 -6.20 4.47 -15.77
C LEU A 159 -6.62 5.93 -15.64
N SER A 160 -7.69 6.16 -14.92
CA SER A 160 -8.02 7.49 -14.43
C SER A 160 -7.00 7.90 -13.36
N PHE A 161 -6.19 8.90 -13.68
CA PHE A 161 -5.18 9.48 -12.80
C PHE A 161 -5.24 10.99 -12.84
N LYS A 162 -5.25 11.63 -11.68
CA LYS A 162 -5.29 13.09 -11.57
C LYS A 162 -4.23 13.59 -10.59
N ARG A 163 -3.45 14.58 -11.01
CA ARG A 163 -2.55 15.36 -10.16
C ARG A 163 -3.36 16.47 -9.48
N TRP A 164 -4.04 16.15 -8.38
CA TRP A 164 -4.86 17.13 -7.65
C TRP A 164 -4.09 17.85 -6.56
N ALA A 165 -2.84 17.52 -6.40
CA ALA A 165 -1.95 18.02 -5.37
C ALA A 165 -2.31 17.56 -3.94
N GLN A 166 -1.46 17.92 -3.02
CA GLN A 166 -1.67 17.81 -1.58
C GLN A 166 -1.30 19.14 -0.94
N MET A 167 -2.02 19.54 0.10
CA MET A 167 -1.77 20.82 0.75
C MET A 167 -1.73 20.63 2.27
N PHE A 168 -0.70 21.19 2.92
CA PHE A 168 -0.66 21.38 4.37
C PHE A 168 -1.06 22.81 4.68
N ILE A 169 -2.09 22.98 5.53
CA ILE A 169 -2.66 24.28 5.88
C ILE A 169 -2.12 24.72 7.24
N PHE A 170 -1.74 25.97 7.36
CA PHE A 170 -1.26 26.59 8.58
C PHE A 170 -2.38 27.38 9.28
N SER A 171 -2.44 27.23 10.61
CA SER A 171 -3.46 27.86 11.45
C SER A 171 -2.96 29.14 12.15
N THR A 172 -1.66 29.40 12.17
CA THR A 172 -1.06 30.52 12.89
C THR A 172 -0.22 31.41 11.97
N GLY A 173 -0.09 32.68 12.32
CA GLY A 173 0.71 33.62 11.53
C GLY A 173 2.21 33.32 11.53
N TRP A 174 2.75 32.79 12.64
CA TRP A 174 4.17 32.45 12.74
C TRP A 174 4.54 31.25 11.86
N GLU A 175 3.62 30.30 11.68
CA GLU A 175 3.83 29.15 10.78
C GLU A 175 4.05 29.62 9.34
N ASN A 176 3.32 30.64 8.89
CA ASN A 176 3.49 31.22 7.54
C ASN A 176 4.86 31.86 7.30
N THR A 177 5.54 32.29 8.35
CA THR A 177 6.85 32.95 8.23
C THR A 177 7.99 31.93 8.34
N ILE A 178 7.91 30.98 9.28
CA ILE A 178 9.02 30.10 9.63
C ILE A 178 8.98 28.80 8.83
N ILE A 179 7.78 28.22 8.64
CA ILE A 179 7.65 26.89 8.04
C ILE A 179 7.97 26.88 6.54
N PRO A 180 7.50 27.80 5.69
CA PRO A 180 7.73 27.72 4.25
C PRO A 180 9.21 27.60 3.84
N PRO A 181 10.13 28.45 4.32
CA PRO A 181 11.53 28.32 3.93
C PRO A 181 12.16 27.00 4.38
N LEU A 182 11.83 26.51 5.59
CA LEU A 182 12.33 25.23 6.09
C LEU A 182 11.74 24.06 5.29
N PHE A 183 10.46 24.13 4.95
CA PHE A 183 9.78 23.12 4.18
C PHE A 183 10.31 23.03 2.74
N LEU A 184 10.55 24.19 2.10
CA LEU A 184 11.16 24.26 0.76
C LEU A 184 12.59 23.73 0.77
N LEU A 185 13.38 24.06 1.80
CA LEU A 185 14.72 23.50 1.98
C LEU A 185 14.66 21.96 2.14
N LYS A 186 13.73 21.47 2.99
CA LYS A 186 13.50 20.02 3.14
C LYS A 186 13.14 19.38 1.81
N ALA A 187 12.20 19.96 1.05
CA ALA A 187 11.80 19.46 -0.26
C ALA A 187 13.00 19.35 -1.22
N LYS A 188 13.84 20.39 -1.28
CA LYS A 188 15.06 20.41 -2.08
C LYS A 188 16.05 19.30 -1.66
N ILE A 189 16.30 19.15 -0.36
CA ILE A 189 17.20 18.12 0.19
C ILE A 189 16.69 16.70 -0.13
N LEU A 190 15.38 16.48 -0.08
CA LEU A 190 14.75 15.19 -0.36
C LEU A 190 14.54 14.93 -1.86
N GLY A 191 14.63 15.94 -2.72
CA GLY A 191 14.34 15.82 -4.16
C GLY A 191 12.85 15.78 -4.48
N VAL A 192 11.99 16.36 -3.62
CA VAL A 192 10.53 16.45 -3.84
C VAL A 192 10.24 17.66 -4.72
N GLU A 193 9.60 17.41 -5.87
CA GLU A 193 9.31 18.42 -6.88
C GLU A 193 7.92 19.06 -6.71
N GLY A 194 7.74 20.27 -7.26
CA GLY A 194 6.44 20.95 -7.32
C GLY A 194 5.93 21.45 -5.98
N VAL A 195 6.82 21.71 -5.02
CA VAL A 195 6.47 22.25 -3.70
C VAL A 195 6.55 23.76 -3.72
N ARG A 196 5.49 24.42 -3.25
CA ARG A 196 5.44 25.88 -3.13
C ARG A 196 4.56 26.33 -1.96
N TYR A 197 4.78 27.56 -1.51
CA TYR A 197 3.90 28.22 -0.56
C TYR A 197 2.62 28.73 -1.27
N VAL A 198 1.51 28.72 -0.54
CA VAL A 198 0.22 29.29 -0.95
C VAL A 198 -0.32 30.18 0.18
N GLY A 199 -0.70 31.40 -0.18
CA GLY A 199 -1.32 32.34 0.75
C GLY A 199 -2.82 32.08 0.92
N LYS A 200 -3.44 32.78 1.89
CA LYS A 200 -4.87 32.61 2.25
C LYS A 200 -5.81 32.78 1.05
N GLU A 201 -5.59 33.80 0.21
CA GLU A 201 -6.47 34.05 -0.93
C GLU A 201 -6.31 33.02 -2.05
N GLU A 202 -5.13 32.44 -2.19
CA GLU A 202 -4.91 31.35 -3.12
C GLU A 202 -5.53 30.04 -2.62
N ILE A 203 -5.46 29.76 -1.31
CA ILE A 203 -6.15 28.61 -0.71
C ILE A 203 -7.63 28.66 -1.02
N LYS A 204 -8.30 29.80 -0.89
CA LYS A 204 -9.72 29.99 -1.21
C LYS A 204 -10.06 29.72 -2.69
N ARG A 205 -9.10 29.95 -3.59
CA ARG A 205 -9.29 29.66 -5.02
C ARG A 205 -9.11 28.17 -5.36
N ILE A 206 -8.20 27.50 -4.63
CA ILE A 206 -7.90 26.07 -4.83
C ILE A 206 -8.94 25.20 -4.13
N GLU A 207 -9.29 25.54 -2.90
CA GLU A 207 -10.21 24.80 -2.05
C GLU A 207 -11.48 25.62 -1.82
N PRO A 208 -12.65 25.19 -2.32
CA PRO A 208 -13.90 25.96 -2.21
C PRO A 208 -14.36 26.17 -0.76
N ASN A 209 -14.02 25.25 0.13
CA ASN A 209 -14.46 25.25 1.53
C ASN A 209 -13.28 25.20 2.51
N PRO A 210 -12.33 26.16 2.44
CA PRO A 210 -11.19 26.14 3.34
C PRO A 210 -11.66 26.50 4.75
N PRO A 211 -11.01 25.97 5.80
CA PRO A 211 -11.34 26.37 7.16
C PRO A 211 -11.07 27.89 7.36
N ALA A 212 -11.96 28.53 8.11
CA ALA A 212 -11.88 30.00 8.36
C ALA A 212 -10.54 30.41 9.01
N TRP A 213 -9.92 29.51 9.77
CA TRP A 213 -8.63 29.72 10.43
C TRP A 213 -7.42 29.61 9.50
N ALA A 214 -7.59 29.18 8.23
CA ALA A 214 -6.47 29.02 7.28
C ALA A 214 -5.75 30.35 7.05
N LYS A 215 -4.45 30.39 7.30
CA LYS A 215 -3.58 31.56 7.11
C LYS A 215 -2.68 31.44 5.89
N GLY A 216 -2.33 30.24 5.51
CA GLY A 216 -1.47 29.89 4.40
C GLY A 216 -1.20 28.40 4.40
N GLY A 217 -0.32 27.92 3.52
CA GLY A 217 0.00 26.50 3.45
C GLY A 217 1.14 26.18 2.51
N MET A 218 1.50 24.89 2.49
CA MET A 218 2.44 24.31 1.52
C MET A 218 1.67 23.44 0.53
N TYR A 219 1.82 23.75 -0.74
CA TYR A 219 1.17 23.05 -1.86
C TYR A 219 2.18 22.15 -2.57
N MET A 220 1.81 20.91 -2.82
CA MET A 220 2.66 19.88 -3.43
C MET A 220 1.98 19.34 -4.70
N ALA A 221 2.34 19.92 -5.85
CA ALA A 221 1.71 19.64 -7.14
C ALA A 221 1.93 18.19 -7.62
N SER A 222 2.99 17.53 -7.16
CA SER A 222 3.32 16.15 -7.56
C SER A 222 2.42 15.09 -6.92
N ALA A 223 1.60 15.42 -5.92
CA ALA A 223 0.62 14.50 -5.38
C ALA A 223 -0.53 14.23 -6.36
N GLY A 224 -1.08 13.02 -6.33
CA GLY A 224 -2.16 12.63 -7.22
C GLY A 224 -3.05 11.55 -6.61
N MET A 225 -4.05 11.15 -7.39
CA MET A 225 -5.05 10.14 -7.00
C MET A 225 -5.25 9.12 -8.10
N VAL A 226 -5.40 7.86 -7.70
CA VAL A 226 -5.81 6.73 -8.53
C VAL A 226 -6.89 5.92 -7.81
N SER A 227 -7.58 5.04 -8.55
CA SER A 227 -8.29 3.93 -7.91
C SER A 227 -7.29 2.81 -7.61
N PRO A 228 -7.04 2.48 -6.34
CA PRO A 228 -6.04 1.47 -5.98
C PRO A 228 -6.37 0.09 -6.55
N TYR A 229 -7.64 -0.32 -6.45
CA TYR A 229 -8.14 -1.59 -6.95
C TYR A 229 -7.98 -1.68 -8.48
N LYS A 230 -8.52 -0.70 -9.23
CA LYS A 230 -8.40 -0.68 -10.70
C LYS A 230 -6.96 -0.63 -11.18
N THR A 231 -6.08 0.06 -10.44
CA THR A 231 -4.65 0.11 -10.77
C THR A 231 -3.99 -1.27 -10.63
N THR A 232 -4.34 -2.01 -9.57
CA THR A 232 -3.79 -3.35 -9.34
C THR A 232 -4.25 -4.33 -10.42
N ILE A 233 -5.55 -4.33 -10.77
CA ILE A 233 -6.09 -5.17 -11.85
C ILE A 233 -5.41 -4.84 -13.17
N ALA A 234 -5.31 -3.57 -13.55
CA ALA A 234 -4.70 -3.17 -14.82
C ALA A 234 -3.22 -3.56 -14.93
N LEU A 235 -2.48 -3.55 -13.82
CA LEU A 235 -1.12 -4.08 -13.77
C LEU A 235 -1.09 -5.58 -14.00
N CYS A 236 -2.01 -6.33 -13.37
CA CYS A 236 -2.14 -7.76 -13.52
C CYS A 236 -2.54 -8.16 -14.94
N ASP A 237 -3.58 -7.54 -15.49
CA ASP A 237 -4.06 -7.77 -16.86
C ASP A 237 -2.96 -7.50 -17.90
N ASN A 238 -2.21 -6.40 -17.75
CA ASN A 238 -1.11 -6.12 -18.65
C ASN A 238 0.05 -7.13 -18.49
N ALA A 239 0.28 -7.66 -17.29
CA ALA A 239 1.22 -8.76 -17.10
C ALA A 239 0.78 -10.03 -17.84
N ILE A 240 -0.48 -10.42 -17.71
CA ILE A 240 -1.07 -11.60 -18.39
C ILE A 240 -1.04 -11.41 -19.92
N GLN A 241 -1.43 -10.23 -20.41
CA GLN A 241 -1.33 -9.87 -21.83
C GLN A 241 0.08 -10.07 -22.41
N ASN A 242 1.11 -9.89 -21.58
CA ASN A 242 2.52 -10.08 -21.93
C ASN A 242 3.07 -11.46 -21.54
N GLY A 243 2.19 -12.42 -21.19
CA GLY A 243 2.52 -13.82 -21.00
C GLY A 243 2.87 -14.23 -19.57
N ALA A 244 2.61 -13.40 -18.55
CA ALA A 244 2.64 -13.85 -17.17
C ALA A 244 1.41 -14.73 -16.87
N ARG A 245 1.59 -15.71 -16.00
CA ARG A 245 0.51 -16.59 -15.53
C ARG A 245 0.10 -16.20 -14.14
N VAL A 246 -1.19 -16.29 -13.82
CA VAL A 246 -1.74 -16.00 -12.49
C VAL A 246 -2.55 -17.19 -12.02
N SER A 247 -2.36 -17.58 -10.76
CA SER A 247 -3.14 -18.61 -10.10
C SER A 247 -3.75 -18.04 -8.82
N LEU A 248 -5.04 -17.80 -8.85
CA LEU A 248 -5.85 -17.38 -7.71
C LEU A 248 -6.17 -18.59 -6.82
N ASN A 249 -6.70 -18.33 -5.61
CA ASN A 249 -7.00 -19.39 -4.63
C ASN A 249 -5.79 -20.30 -4.36
N THR A 250 -4.58 -19.74 -4.42
CA THR A 250 -3.31 -20.49 -4.27
C THR A 250 -2.54 -19.96 -3.07
N TYR A 251 -2.56 -20.74 -2.00
CA TYR A 251 -1.90 -20.43 -0.73
C TYR A 251 -0.56 -21.17 -0.64
N VAL A 252 0.51 -20.44 -0.33
CA VAL A 252 1.82 -21.02 -0.05
C VAL A 252 1.85 -21.42 1.42
N ASP A 253 2.05 -22.69 1.73
CA ASP A 253 2.07 -23.21 3.09
C ASP A 253 3.44 -23.76 3.55
N GLY A 254 4.45 -23.81 2.66
CA GLY A 254 5.81 -24.22 2.98
C GLY A 254 6.81 -24.00 1.85
N MET A 255 8.08 -24.08 2.19
CA MET A 255 9.19 -24.08 1.22
C MET A 255 10.30 -25.02 1.65
N ASP A 256 10.83 -25.80 0.70
CA ASP A 256 12.06 -26.56 0.90
C ASP A 256 13.27 -25.70 0.50
N VAL A 257 14.21 -25.56 1.43
CA VAL A 257 15.48 -24.88 1.19
C VAL A 257 16.62 -25.89 1.20
N LYS A 258 17.39 -25.96 0.11
CA LYS A 258 18.60 -26.77 0.03
C LYS A 258 19.83 -25.88 -0.18
N GLY A 259 20.74 -25.93 0.77
CA GLY A 259 21.86 -25.00 0.82
C GLY A 259 21.36 -23.56 1.06
N ASP A 260 21.57 -22.69 0.09
CA ASP A 260 21.16 -21.29 0.13
C ASP A 260 20.07 -20.96 -0.92
N LYS A 261 19.26 -21.96 -1.32
CA LYS A 261 18.23 -21.78 -2.36
C LYS A 261 16.91 -22.47 -1.99
N VAL A 262 15.79 -21.81 -2.24
CA VAL A 262 14.47 -22.42 -2.32
C VAL A 262 14.46 -23.34 -3.53
N VAL A 263 14.12 -24.61 -3.33
CA VAL A 263 14.05 -25.64 -4.40
C VAL A 263 12.63 -26.11 -4.67
N CYS A 264 11.73 -25.99 -3.69
CA CYS A 264 10.32 -26.33 -3.80
C CYS A 264 9.48 -25.34 -3.00
N VAL A 265 8.32 -25.00 -3.53
CA VAL A 265 7.28 -24.20 -2.84
C VAL A 265 6.01 -25.02 -2.79
N HIS A 266 5.56 -25.35 -1.57
CA HIS A 266 4.36 -26.12 -1.31
C HIS A 266 3.12 -25.23 -1.34
N THR A 267 2.08 -25.66 -2.03
CA THR A 267 0.80 -24.95 -2.11
C THR A 267 -0.40 -25.90 -1.97
N ASN A 268 -1.57 -25.36 -1.68
CA ASN A 268 -2.83 -26.13 -1.71
C ASN A 268 -3.19 -26.65 -3.12
N ARG A 269 -2.43 -26.28 -4.16
CA ARG A 269 -2.64 -26.68 -5.56
C ARG A 269 -1.49 -27.48 -6.15
N GLY A 270 -0.62 -28.05 -5.30
CA GLY A 270 0.55 -28.86 -5.67
C GLY A 270 1.87 -28.11 -5.51
N ASP A 271 2.96 -28.84 -5.69
CA ASP A 271 4.33 -28.38 -5.49
C ASP A 271 4.89 -27.70 -6.73
N ILE A 272 5.54 -26.56 -6.54
CA ILE A 272 6.14 -25.73 -7.59
C ILE A 272 7.66 -25.67 -7.38
N TYR A 273 8.42 -25.75 -8.47
CA TYR A 273 9.90 -25.77 -8.45
C TYR A 273 10.48 -24.55 -9.19
N PRO A 274 10.45 -23.34 -8.62
CA PRO A 274 10.89 -22.12 -9.28
C PRO A 274 12.42 -21.96 -9.24
N ARG A 275 12.98 -21.22 -10.22
CA ARG A 275 14.38 -20.81 -10.17
C ARG A 275 14.58 -19.61 -9.23
N ALA A 276 13.57 -18.73 -9.12
CA ALA A 276 13.55 -17.57 -8.24
C ALA A 276 12.18 -17.37 -7.62
N VAL A 277 12.13 -16.85 -6.38
CA VAL A 277 10.90 -16.53 -5.65
C VAL A 277 10.91 -15.03 -5.33
N VAL A 278 9.79 -14.34 -5.59
CA VAL A 278 9.60 -12.94 -5.18
C VAL A 278 8.54 -12.89 -4.08
N ASN A 279 8.92 -12.42 -2.91
CA ASN A 279 8.04 -12.27 -1.77
C ASN A 279 7.31 -10.92 -1.82
N CYS A 280 6.06 -10.94 -2.24
CA CYS A 280 5.13 -9.80 -2.27
C CYS A 280 3.91 -10.03 -1.36
N ALA A 281 4.05 -10.85 -0.31
CA ALA A 281 2.93 -11.37 0.49
C ALA A 281 2.35 -10.35 1.51
N GLY A 282 2.71 -9.06 1.43
CA GLY A 282 2.14 -8.00 2.25
C GLY A 282 2.26 -8.27 3.74
N VAL A 283 1.14 -8.37 4.45
CA VAL A 283 1.13 -8.62 5.90
C VAL A 283 1.66 -10.00 6.30
N TYR A 284 1.86 -10.91 5.35
CA TYR A 284 2.44 -12.24 5.56
C TYR A 284 3.88 -12.35 5.04
N SER A 285 4.51 -11.24 4.65
CA SER A 285 5.84 -11.28 4.03
C SER A 285 6.94 -11.80 4.96
N ASP A 286 6.84 -11.57 6.27
CA ASP A 286 7.75 -12.14 7.25
C ASP A 286 7.58 -13.67 7.41
N VAL A 287 6.36 -14.18 7.23
CA VAL A 287 6.07 -15.63 7.24
C VAL A 287 6.68 -16.30 6.01
N ILE A 288 6.51 -15.70 4.83
CA ILE A 288 7.13 -16.21 3.58
C ILE A 288 8.67 -16.15 3.68
N ALA A 289 9.23 -15.06 4.24
CA ALA A 289 10.67 -14.95 4.46
C ALA A 289 11.18 -16.02 5.46
N ASP A 290 10.38 -16.38 6.47
CA ASP A 290 10.70 -17.44 7.43
C ASP A 290 10.71 -18.83 6.76
N MET A 291 9.70 -19.15 5.96
CA MET A 291 9.64 -20.38 5.16
C MET A 291 10.86 -20.53 4.23
N ALA A 292 11.32 -19.41 3.66
CA ALA A 292 12.51 -19.36 2.81
C ALA A 292 13.84 -19.34 3.58
N GLY A 293 13.83 -19.30 4.91
CA GLY A 293 15.03 -19.21 5.75
C GLY A 293 15.76 -17.84 5.68
N ASP A 294 15.09 -16.78 5.19
CA ASP A 294 15.68 -15.43 5.00
C ASP A 294 15.06 -14.35 5.92
N ARG A 295 14.31 -14.75 6.95
CA ARG A 295 13.63 -13.80 7.85
C ARG A 295 14.62 -12.96 8.65
N THR A 296 14.56 -11.64 8.48
CA THR A 296 15.33 -10.65 9.25
C THR A 296 14.46 -9.54 9.84
N PHE A 297 13.17 -9.57 9.58
CA PHE A 297 12.19 -8.56 9.98
C PHE A 297 10.93 -9.23 10.51
N THR A 298 10.07 -8.45 11.13
CA THR A 298 8.72 -8.87 11.52
C THR A 298 7.71 -7.84 11.07
N ILE A 299 6.60 -8.29 10.53
CA ILE A 299 5.46 -7.45 10.22
C ILE A 299 4.57 -7.36 11.46
N HIS A 300 4.37 -6.15 11.96
CA HIS A 300 3.30 -5.85 12.90
C HIS A 300 2.16 -5.18 12.13
N PRO A 301 0.96 -5.80 12.13
CA PRO A 301 -0.16 -5.27 11.38
C PRO A 301 -0.60 -3.92 11.95
N ARG A 302 -0.77 -2.92 11.08
CA ARG A 302 -1.28 -1.60 11.44
C ARG A 302 -2.58 -1.33 10.70
N LYS A 303 -3.69 -1.43 11.42
CA LYS A 303 -5.03 -1.18 10.87
C LYS A 303 -5.24 0.30 10.62
N GLY A 304 -5.96 0.62 9.56
CA GLY A 304 -6.43 1.96 9.27
C GLY A 304 -7.81 1.92 8.64
N THR A 305 -8.66 2.85 9.04
CA THR A 305 -10.03 3.00 8.60
C THR A 305 -10.17 4.24 7.73
N ASP A 306 -10.82 4.10 6.60
CA ASP A 306 -11.20 5.17 5.68
C ASP A 306 -12.72 5.25 5.55
N ILE A 307 -13.24 6.47 5.37
CA ILE A 307 -14.66 6.79 5.25
C ILE A 307 -14.88 7.45 3.90
N ILE A 308 -15.93 7.06 3.19
CA ILE A 308 -16.33 7.70 1.93
C ILE A 308 -17.66 8.44 2.12
N LEU A 309 -17.67 9.71 1.73
CA LEU A 309 -18.84 10.59 1.78
C LEU A 309 -19.48 10.77 0.42
N ASP A 310 -20.79 11.02 0.42
CA ASP A 310 -21.57 11.33 -0.79
C ASP A 310 -21.10 12.64 -1.43
N LYS A 311 -20.65 12.57 -2.68
CA LYS A 311 -20.20 13.73 -3.46
C LYS A 311 -21.27 14.79 -3.71
N LYS A 312 -22.56 14.43 -3.62
CA LYS A 312 -23.68 15.37 -3.82
C LYS A 312 -23.94 16.26 -2.61
N LYS A 313 -23.52 15.82 -1.43
CA LYS A 313 -23.77 16.48 -0.14
C LYS A 313 -22.59 17.29 0.35
N VAL A 314 -21.39 16.83 0.08
CA VAL A 314 -20.14 17.45 0.56
C VAL A 314 -19.59 18.35 -0.53
N GLY A 315 -19.38 19.63 -0.24
CA GLY A 315 -18.70 20.54 -1.15
C GLY A 315 -17.28 20.01 -1.48
N TYR A 316 -16.85 20.22 -2.71
CA TYR A 316 -15.64 19.59 -3.24
C TYR A 316 -14.35 20.03 -2.53
N ALA A 317 -13.63 19.12 -1.92
CA ALA A 317 -12.20 19.27 -1.70
C ALA A 317 -11.50 19.06 -3.05
N LEU A 318 -10.83 20.08 -3.56
CA LEU A 318 -10.12 20.01 -4.85
C LEU A 318 -8.77 19.32 -4.71
N SER A 319 -8.14 19.43 -3.54
CA SER A 319 -6.86 18.82 -3.24
C SER A 319 -6.90 18.11 -1.90
N SER A 320 -6.09 17.06 -1.78
CA SER A 320 -5.82 16.42 -0.49
C SER A 320 -5.12 17.44 0.42
N TYR A 321 -5.64 17.67 1.61
CA TYR A 321 -4.97 18.50 2.60
C TYR A 321 -5.13 17.93 4.02
N ALA A 322 -4.14 18.19 4.83
CA ALA A 322 -4.13 17.86 6.24
C ALA A 322 -3.77 19.10 7.05
N ARG A 323 -4.24 19.13 8.28
CA ARG A 323 -3.84 20.17 9.22
C ARG A 323 -2.33 20.10 9.46
N SER A 324 -1.68 21.26 9.62
CA SER A 324 -0.28 21.33 10.03
C SER A 324 -0.05 20.59 11.35
N TYR A 325 1.02 19.79 11.41
CA TYR A 325 1.43 19.09 12.62
C TYR A 325 2.06 20.01 13.68
N PHE A 326 2.33 21.26 13.32
CA PHE A 326 3.03 22.22 14.20
C PHE A 326 2.07 23.04 15.07
N ALA A 327 0.80 23.14 14.68
CA ALA A 327 -0.19 23.78 15.50
C ALA A 327 -0.78 22.80 16.52
N PRO A 328 -0.83 23.14 17.82
CA PRO A 328 -1.48 22.30 18.81
C PRO A 328 -2.95 22.07 18.44
N LEU A 329 -3.43 20.85 18.61
CA LEU A 329 -4.84 20.54 18.46
C LEU A 329 -5.64 21.34 19.51
N PRO A 330 -6.82 21.91 19.18
CA PRO A 330 -7.74 22.39 20.18
C PRO A 330 -8.02 21.31 21.22
N LYS A 331 -8.24 21.69 22.49
CA LYS A 331 -8.45 20.72 23.58
C LYS A 331 -9.56 19.72 23.28
N GLU A 332 -10.60 20.18 22.58
CA GLU A 332 -11.78 19.38 22.19
C GLU A 332 -11.47 18.31 21.12
N ALA A 333 -10.32 18.41 20.47
CA ALA A 333 -9.89 17.51 19.39
C ALA A 333 -8.63 16.71 19.72
N GLN A 334 -8.12 16.86 20.96
CA GLN A 334 -7.02 16.00 21.42
C GLN A 334 -7.56 14.57 21.60
N PRO A 335 -6.82 13.54 21.14
CA PRO A 335 -7.17 12.15 21.44
C PRO A 335 -7.14 11.93 22.95
N ASP A 336 -7.97 11.05 23.45
CA ASP A 336 -7.90 10.61 24.85
C ASP A 336 -6.51 10.04 25.13
N LYS A 337 -5.94 10.39 26.30
CA LYS A 337 -4.55 10.04 26.67
C LYS A 337 -4.21 8.53 26.61
N GLN A 338 -5.22 7.66 26.52
CA GLN A 338 -5.06 6.22 26.37
C GLN A 338 -4.83 5.74 24.94
N GLU A 339 -5.03 6.60 23.93
CA GLU A 339 -4.92 6.25 22.50
C GLU A 339 -3.59 6.64 21.83
N GLU A 340 -2.64 7.18 22.58
CA GLU A 340 -1.32 7.64 22.04
C GLU A 340 -0.34 6.51 21.67
N VAL A 341 -0.77 5.28 21.55
CA VAL A 341 0.10 4.16 21.15
C VAL A 341 0.06 3.92 19.63
N GLY A 342 -0.12 4.93 18.84
CA GLY A 342 -0.06 4.80 17.40
C GLY A 342 0.59 6.01 16.78
N HIS A 343 1.51 5.80 15.86
CA HIS A 343 1.96 6.86 14.96
C HIS A 343 0.74 7.40 14.23
N THR A 344 0.20 8.48 14.70
CA THR A 344 -0.88 9.20 14.05
C THR A 344 -0.35 9.78 12.74
N LYS A 345 -0.37 9.00 11.67
CA LYS A 345 -0.52 9.63 10.36
C LYS A 345 -1.80 10.43 10.48
N GLY A 346 -1.73 11.73 10.28
CA GLY A 346 -2.83 12.63 10.60
C GLY A 346 -4.12 12.35 9.85
N GLY A 347 -4.11 11.42 8.89
CA GLY A 347 -5.19 11.26 7.92
C GLY A 347 -5.34 12.53 7.09
N GLY A 348 -6.31 12.56 6.21
CA GLY A 348 -6.62 13.71 5.37
C GLY A 348 -8.06 13.70 4.92
N VAL A 349 -8.42 14.74 4.19
CA VAL A 349 -9.66 14.81 3.43
C VAL A 349 -9.27 14.88 1.97
N MET A 350 -9.69 13.93 1.16
CA MET A 350 -9.22 13.76 -0.20
C MET A 350 -10.40 13.55 -1.15
N ARG A 351 -10.28 14.07 -2.35
CA ARG A 351 -11.22 13.73 -3.43
C ARG A 351 -10.77 12.44 -4.09
N THR A 352 -11.67 11.46 -4.17
CA THR A 352 -11.42 10.23 -4.93
C THR A 352 -11.50 10.49 -6.44
N ILE A 353 -10.95 9.58 -7.23
CA ILE A 353 -11.00 9.69 -8.69
C ILE A 353 -12.43 9.70 -9.25
N ASP A 354 -13.38 9.11 -8.53
CA ASP A 354 -14.80 9.06 -8.87
C ASP A 354 -15.58 10.28 -8.32
N GLY A 355 -14.91 11.22 -7.63
CA GLY A 355 -15.46 12.49 -7.16
C GLY A 355 -16.04 12.48 -5.75
N ASN A 356 -16.07 11.35 -5.07
CA ASN A 356 -16.43 11.26 -3.65
C ASN A 356 -15.36 11.90 -2.76
N ILE A 357 -15.71 12.20 -1.53
CA ILE A 357 -14.74 12.61 -0.52
C ILE A 357 -14.35 11.40 0.33
N LEU A 358 -13.07 11.14 0.42
CA LEU A 358 -12.47 10.15 1.31
C LEU A 358 -11.89 10.87 2.52
N VAL A 359 -12.19 10.38 3.71
CA VAL A 359 -11.74 10.93 4.99
C VAL A 359 -11.03 9.84 5.77
N GLY A 360 -9.80 10.08 6.12
CA GLY A 360 -8.94 9.09 6.80
C GLY A 360 -7.53 9.10 6.25
N PRO A 361 -6.78 8.01 6.47
CA PRO A 361 -7.05 6.96 7.44
C PRO A 361 -6.60 7.31 8.86
N ASP A 362 -7.11 6.58 9.85
CA ASP A 362 -6.48 6.47 11.16
C ASP A 362 -5.34 5.43 11.18
N ALA A 363 -4.81 5.09 12.36
CA ALA A 363 -3.75 4.09 12.48
C ALA A 363 -3.75 3.47 13.90
N HIS A 364 -3.95 2.16 13.96
CA HIS A 364 -3.94 1.37 15.20
C HIS A 364 -3.07 0.13 15.03
N GLU A 365 -2.20 -0.15 16.00
CA GLU A 365 -1.46 -1.40 16.05
C GLU A 365 -2.38 -2.52 16.54
N VAL A 366 -2.55 -3.57 15.73
CA VAL A 366 -3.44 -4.69 16.02
C VAL A 366 -2.71 -6.02 15.93
N PRO A 367 -3.10 -7.05 16.71
CA PRO A 367 -2.45 -8.36 16.63
C PRO A 367 -2.83 -9.12 15.35
N SER A 368 -4.04 -8.95 14.85
CA SER A 368 -4.55 -9.66 13.68
C SER A 368 -4.06 -9.08 12.37
N ARG A 369 -3.59 -9.96 11.47
CA ARG A 369 -3.17 -9.60 10.11
C ARG A 369 -4.37 -9.35 9.17
N GLU A 370 -5.53 -9.88 9.51
CA GLU A 370 -6.75 -9.86 8.70
C GLU A 370 -7.94 -9.20 9.43
N ASP A 371 -7.68 -8.30 10.38
CA ASP A 371 -8.72 -7.48 10.99
C ASP A 371 -9.12 -6.34 10.05
N TYR A 372 -10.19 -6.56 9.32
CA TYR A 372 -10.84 -5.58 8.45
C TYR A 372 -12.10 -4.99 9.09
N SER A 373 -12.33 -5.22 10.37
CA SER A 373 -13.47 -4.66 11.10
C SER A 373 -13.36 -3.14 11.22
N THR A 374 -14.49 -2.47 11.26
CA THR A 374 -14.59 -1.02 11.47
C THR A 374 -15.46 -0.77 12.69
N SER A 375 -15.04 0.11 13.59
CA SER A 375 -15.81 0.50 14.76
C SER A 375 -16.45 1.88 14.58
N ILE A 376 -17.60 2.10 15.22
CA ILE A 376 -18.24 3.43 15.27
C ILE A 376 -17.30 4.44 15.96
N LYS A 377 -16.55 4.01 16.97
CA LYS A 377 -15.58 4.85 17.68
C LYS A 377 -14.49 5.36 16.74
N ASP A 378 -13.95 4.51 15.85
CA ASP A 378 -12.93 4.92 14.87
C ASP A 378 -13.51 5.95 13.90
N ILE A 379 -14.72 5.70 13.38
CA ILE A 379 -15.44 6.65 12.50
C ILE A 379 -15.62 8.00 13.19
N ASP A 380 -16.06 8.02 14.45
CA ASP A 380 -16.28 9.23 15.23
C ASP A 380 -15.01 10.02 15.43
N ASN A 381 -13.93 9.34 15.77
CA ASN A 381 -12.62 9.95 15.97
C ASN A 381 -12.07 10.54 14.67
N ILE A 382 -12.19 9.82 13.55
CA ILE A 382 -11.76 10.31 12.23
C ILE A 382 -12.53 11.57 11.86
N ILE A 383 -13.86 11.55 11.92
CA ILE A 383 -14.69 12.73 11.58
C ILE A 383 -14.39 13.91 12.51
N LYS A 384 -14.31 13.68 13.83
CA LYS A 384 -13.96 14.72 14.82
C LYS A 384 -12.63 15.38 14.49
N LYS A 385 -11.60 14.59 14.20
CA LYS A 385 -10.27 15.08 13.88
C LYS A 385 -10.23 15.84 12.56
N GLN A 386 -10.88 15.32 11.52
CA GLN A 386 -10.81 15.91 10.20
C GLN A 386 -11.74 17.12 10.02
N LYS A 387 -12.78 17.29 10.84
CA LYS A 387 -13.59 18.53 10.91
C LYS A 387 -12.77 19.77 11.20
N LEU A 388 -11.60 19.63 11.83
CA LEU A 388 -10.69 20.77 12.06
C LEU A 388 -10.13 21.32 10.76
N ALA A 389 -9.85 20.45 9.79
CA ALA A 389 -9.36 20.84 8.47
C ALA A 389 -10.51 21.11 7.49
N GLN A 390 -11.62 20.37 7.63
CA GLN A 390 -12.81 20.50 6.78
C GLN A 390 -14.09 20.56 7.64
N PRO A 391 -14.52 21.78 8.03
CA PRO A 391 -15.65 21.96 8.94
C PRO A 391 -17.00 21.42 8.43
N MET A 392 -17.13 21.28 7.10
CA MET A 392 -18.36 20.80 6.47
C MET A 392 -18.60 19.29 6.57
N LEU A 393 -17.62 18.53 7.05
CA LEU A 393 -17.78 17.07 7.18
C LEU A 393 -18.96 16.73 8.10
N ASN A 394 -19.85 15.84 7.63
CA ASN A 394 -21.03 15.40 8.36
C ASN A 394 -21.15 13.87 8.28
N LYS A 395 -21.40 13.21 9.41
CA LYS A 395 -21.63 11.77 9.45
C LYS A 395 -22.83 11.33 8.61
N GLY A 396 -23.86 12.17 8.50
CA GLY A 396 -25.04 11.90 7.68
C GLY A 396 -24.75 11.76 6.19
N ASP A 397 -23.55 12.17 5.74
CA ASP A 397 -23.12 12.07 4.35
C ASP A 397 -22.27 10.81 4.08
N ILE A 398 -22.04 9.95 5.08
CA ILE A 398 -21.30 8.71 4.93
C ILE A 398 -22.11 7.72 4.09
N ILE A 399 -21.52 7.27 2.98
CA ILE A 399 -22.11 6.23 2.12
C ILE A 399 -21.47 4.87 2.32
N THR A 400 -20.20 4.84 2.72
CA THR A 400 -19.49 3.59 3.06
C THR A 400 -18.22 3.89 3.86
N TYR A 401 -17.65 2.84 4.44
CA TYR A 401 -16.38 2.85 5.15
C TYR A 401 -15.71 1.49 5.01
N PHE A 402 -14.39 1.46 5.18
CA PHE A 402 -13.62 0.22 5.11
C PHE A 402 -12.35 0.34 5.94
N SER A 403 -11.80 -0.80 6.33
CA SER A 403 -10.52 -0.89 7.04
C SER A 403 -9.56 -1.82 6.32
N GLY A 404 -8.28 -1.56 6.47
CA GLY A 404 -7.21 -2.39 5.95
C GLY A 404 -6.02 -2.46 6.89
N THR A 405 -5.28 -3.57 6.82
CA THR A 405 -4.07 -3.79 7.61
C THR A 405 -2.83 -3.52 6.76
N ARG A 406 -1.98 -2.61 7.22
CA ARG A 406 -0.71 -2.26 6.58
C ARG A 406 0.39 -3.18 7.07
N ALA A 407 1.27 -3.59 6.16
CA ALA A 407 2.46 -4.39 6.47
C ALA A 407 3.58 -3.50 7.03
N ALA A 408 3.52 -3.13 8.32
CA ALA A 408 4.52 -2.29 8.94
C ALA A 408 5.65 -3.10 9.57
N THR A 409 6.90 -2.62 9.45
CA THR A 409 8.07 -3.13 10.16
C THR A 409 8.41 -2.24 11.34
N TYR A 410 9.12 -2.76 12.34
CA TYR A 410 9.56 -1.96 13.48
C TYR A 410 10.53 -0.85 13.10
N GLU A 411 11.29 -1.04 12.02
CA GLU A 411 12.21 -0.07 11.43
C GLU A 411 11.50 1.08 10.71
N GLU A 412 10.19 0.97 10.46
CA GLU A 412 9.36 1.93 9.73
C GLU A 412 9.85 2.18 8.29
N ASP A 413 10.56 1.23 7.70
CA ASP A 413 11.04 1.31 6.31
C ASP A 413 10.62 0.08 5.50
N PHE A 414 10.78 0.13 4.19
CA PHE A 414 10.58 -1.00 3.31
C PHE A 414 11.74 -1.99 3.40
N VAL A 415 11.48 -3.25 3.10
CA VAL A 415 12.48 -4.30 2.94
C VAL A 415 12.45 -4.73 1.48
N VAL A 416 13.21 -4.02 0.65
CA VAL A 416 13.31 -4.29 -0.79
C VAL A 416 14.76 -4.65 -1.10
N ARG A 417 15.03 -5.95 -1.33
CA ARG A 417 16.39 -6.46 -1.49
C ARG A 417 16.43 -7.87 -2.06
N ARG A 418 17.61 -8.30 -2.54
CA ARG A 418 17.93 -9.72 -2.70
C ARG A 418 17.97 -10.41 -1.33
N GLY A 419 17.70 -11.69 -1.27
CA GLY A 419 17.84 -12.49 -0.05
C GLY A 419 19.25 -12.43 0.52
N ILE A 420 19.35 -12.42 1.84
CA ILE A 420 20.63 -12.38 2.57
C ILE A 420 21.17 -13.79 2.75
N PHE A 421 20.33 -14.68 3.23
CA PHE A 421 20.71 -16.06 3.55
C PHE A 421 20.30 -17.03 2.44
N THR A 422 19.20 -16.74 1.74
CA THR A 422 18.68 -17.53 0.63
C THR A 422 18.81 -16.73 -0.66
N LYS A 423 19.62 -17.21 -1.60
CA LYS A 423 20.10 -16.42 -2.75
C LYS A 423 19.06 -16.18 -3.83
N ASN A 424 18.08 -17.05 -3.97
CA ASN A 424 17.06 -16.97 -5.02
C ASN A 424 15.71 -16.44 -4.53
N ILE A 425 15.66 -15.82 -3.33
CA ILE A 425 14.51 -15.04 -2.90
C ILE A 425 14.78 -13.53 -3.09
N TYR A 426 13.73 -12.79 -3.44
CA TYR A 426 13.73 -11.33 -3.58
C TYR A 426 12.62 -10.78 -2.71
N GLU A 427 12.96 -9.90 -1.79
CA GLU A 427 12.04 -9.33 -0.81
C GLU A 427 11.44 -8.02 -1.33
N ALA A 428 10.10 -7.94 -1.33
CA ALA A 428 9.32 -6.72 -1.43
C ALA A 428 8.35 -6.66 -0.26
N ALA A 429 8.92 -6.56 0.94
CA ALA A 429 8.25 -6.70 2.23
C ALA A 429 8.19 -5.37 2.99
N GLY A 430 7.37 -5.30 4.04
CA GLY A 430 7.22 -4.09 4.83
C GLY A 430 6.59 -2.92 4.06
N ILE A 431 5.90 -3.22 2.96
CA ILE A 431 5.35 -2.19 2.06
C ILE A 431 4.03 -1.68 2.63
N GLN A 432 4.12 -0.74 3.55
CA GLN A 432 3.02 0.08 4.03
C GLN A 432 2.92 1.39 3.22
N SER A 433 2.10 2.36 3.65
CA SER A 433 2.09 3.69 3.00
C SER A 433 3.49 4.33 2.99
N PRO A 434 3.91 4.86 1.83
CA PRO A 434 3.21 5.08 0.55
C PRO A 434 3.43 3.96 -0.49
N GLY A 435 3.02 2.74 -0.19
CA GLY A 435 3.28 1.55 -1.02
C GLY A 435 2.76 1.62 -2.45
N ILE A 436 1.55 2.14 -2.66
CA ILE A 436 0.99 2.32 -4.02
C ILE A 436 1.91 3.18 -4.86
N THR A 437 2.35 4.32 -4.33
CA THR A 437 3.28 5.20 -5.04
C THR A 437 4.59 4.51 -5.39
N ALA A 438 5.11 3.69 -4.48
CA ALA A 438 6.40 3.03 -4.61
C ALA A 438 6.40 1.79 -5.52
N ALA A 439 5.27 1.12 -5.65
CA ALA A 439 5.15 -0.19 -6.31
C ALA A 439 5.79 -0.26 -7.71
N PRO A 440 5.59 0.71 -8.63
CA PRO A 440 6.21 0.65 -9.94
C PRO A 440 7.74 0.67 -9.90
N ALA A 441 8.33 1.48 -9.01
CA ALA A 441 9.78 1.60 -8.89
C ALA A 441 10.41 0.37 -8.21
N ILE A 442 9.73 -0.21 -7.20
CA ILE A 442 10.12 -1.48 -6.59
C ILE A 442 10.18 -2.59 -7.64
N ALA A 443 9.16 -2.66 -8.50
CA ALA A 443 9.09 -3.66 -9.56
C ALA A 443 10.23 -3.56 -10.56
N VAL A 444 10.68 -2.35 -10.90
CA VAL A 444 11.83 -2.12 -11.78
C VAL A 444 13.14 -2.66 -11.17
N ASP A 445 13.39 -2.39 -9.89
CA ASP A 445 14.60 -2.89 -9.22
C ASP A 445 14.59 -4.43 -9.15
N ILE A 446 13.46 -5.05 -8.77
CA ILE A 446 13.32 -6.52 -8.72
C ILE A 446 13.53 -7.13 -10.11
N ARG A 447 12.93 -6.55 -11.15
CA ARG A 447 13.16 -6.99 -12.54
C ARG A 447 14.65 -6.93 -12.90
N ASN A 448 15.32 -5.84 -12.58
CA ASN A 448 16.73 -5.66 -12.92
C ASN A 448 17.61 -6.69 -12.20
N TRP A 449 17.36 -6.97 -10.93
CA TRP A 449 18.07 -8.00 -10.17
C TRP A 449 17.85 -9.41 -10.74
N ILE A 450 16.60 -9.77 -11.04
CA ILE A 450 16.27 -11.08 -11.63
C ILE A 450 16.85 -11.21 -13.05
N LYS A 451 16.81 -10.12 -13.86
CA LYS A 451 17.44 -10.08 -15.18
C LYS A 451 18.92 -10.41 -15.10
N GLU A 452 19.62 -9.80 -14.14
CA GLU A 452 21.05 -10.04 -13.90
C GLU A 452 21.31 -11.47 -13.42
N ASP A 453 20.62 -11.90 -12.36
CA ASP A 453 20.89 -13.17 -11.67
C ASP A 453 20.50 -14.39 -12.52
N LEU A 454 19.44 -14.30 -13.33
CA LEU A 454 19.01 -15.35 -14.26
C LEU A 454 19.57 -15.18 -15.69
N LYS A 455 20.30 -14.11 -15.97
CA LYS A 455 20.82 -13.74 -17.31
C LYS A 455 19.73 -13.68 -18.36
N ALA A 456 18.58 -13.09 -17.99
CA ALA A 456 17.40 -13.08 -18.83
C ALA A 456 17.50 -11.99 -19.91
N GLU A 457 16.98 -12.30 -21.10
CA GLU A 457 16.89 -11.36 -22.21
C GLU A 457 15.55 -10.61 -22.19
N GLU A 458 15.51 -9.42 -22.77
CA GLU A 458 14.27 -8.67 -22.95
C GLU A 458 13.47 -9.21 -24.15
N LYS A 459 12.13 -9.19 -24.01
CA LYS A 459 11.22 -9.46 -25.13
C LYS A 459 11.20 -8.25 -26.07
N THR A 460 11.20 -8.51 -27.35
CA THR A 460 11.03 -7.46 -28.39
C THR A 460 9.58 -7.06 -28.60
N ASN A 461 8.64 -7.90 -28.18
CA ASN A 461 7.19 -7.75 -28.38
C ASN A 461 6.42 -7.36 -27.12
N PHE A 462 7.08 -6.87 -26.07
CA PHE A 462 6.38 -6.39 -24.88
C PHE A 462 5.47 -5.22 -25.24
N ASN A 463 4.17 -5.36 -24.93
CA ASN A 463 3.19 -4.30 -25.11
C ASN A 463 2.91 -3.58 -23.77
N PRO A 464 3.38 -2.35 -23.56
CA PRO A 464 3.13 -1.60 -22.33
C PRO A 464 1.69 -1.11 -22.19
N VAL A 465 0.92 -1.16 -23.29
CA VAL A 465 -0.43 -0.57 -23.35
C VAL A 465 -1.48 -1.65 -23.10
N TYR A 466 -2.31 -1.39 -22.12
CA TYR A 466 -3.53 -2.14 -21.86
C TYR A 466 -4.73 -1.19 -21.93
N LYS A 467 -5.74 -1.57 -22.67
CA LYS A 467 -6.95 -0.76 -22.85
C LYS A 467 -8.12 -1.48 -22.20
N HIS A 468 -8.65 -0.89 -21.16
CA HIS A 468 -9.95 -1.27 -20.65
C HIS A 468 -11.05 -0.63 -21.50
N THR A 469 -12.20 -1.28 -21.56
CA THR A 469 -13.42 -0.61 -22.00
C THR A 469 -13.71 0.54 -21.04
N PRO A 470 -13.85 1.77 -21.53
CA PRO A 470 -14.18 2.89 -20.66
C PRO A 470 -15.57 2.71 -20.08
N ARG A 471 -15.81 3.24 -18.89
CA ARG A 471 -17.15 3.28 -18.32
C ARG A 471 -18.05 4.17 -19.18
N LEU A 472 -19.04 3.57 -19.84
CA LEU A 472 -19.88 4.27 -20.83
C LEU A 472 -20.67 5.43 -20.20
N ALA A 473 -21.09 5.29 -18.95
CA ALA A 473 -21.76 6.35 -18.19
C ALA A 473 -20.95 7.66 -18.09
N ASN A 474 -19.61 7.58 -18.19
CA ASN A 474 -18.71 8.73 -18.09
C ASN A 474 -18.38 9.35 -19.47
N LEU A 475 -18.81 8.73 -20.56
CA LEU A 475 -18.59 9.22 -21.93
C LEU A 475 -19.67 10.22 -22.34
N LYS A 476 -19.31 11.10 -23.27
CA LYS A 476 -20.28 11.95 -23.97
C LYS A 476 -21.16 11.07 -24.89
N ASP A 477 -22.36 11.54 -25.17
CA ASP A 477 -23.34 10.78 -25.97
C ASP A 477 -22.81 10.37 -27.34
N GLU A 478 -22.03 11.23 -28.00
CA GLU A 478 -21.43 10.95 -29.33
C GLU A 478 -20.36 9.83 -29.25
N GLU A 479 -19.62 9.76 -28.12
CA GLU A 479 -18.63 8.71 -27.88
C GLU A 479 -19.32 7.40 -27.50
N ARG A 480 -20.36 7.47 -26.67
CA ARG A 480 -21.20 6.33 -26.26
C ARG A 480 -21.86 5.70 -27.48
N ALA A 481 -22.43 6.54 -28.37
CA ALA A 481 -23.05 6.09 -29.63
C ALA A 481 -22.09 5.26 -30.50
N LYS A 482 -20.80 5.60 -30.54
CA LYS A 482 -19.79 4.82 -31.29
C LYS A 482 -19.58 3.42 -30.71
N TYR A 483 -19.62 3.27 -29.36
CA TYR A 483 -19.55 1.95 -28.74
C TYR A 483 -20.78 1.12 -29.05
N ILE A 484 -21.99 1.71 -28.95
CA ILE A 484 -23.26 1.04 -29.25
C ILE A 484 -23.35 0.63 -30.71
N ALA A 485 -22.89 1.50 -31.65
CA ALA A 485 -22.85 1.17 -33.07
C ALA A 485 -21.90 0.01 -33.38
N LYS A 486 -20.81 -0.13 -32.62
CA LYS A 486 -19.84 -1.23 -32.77
C LYS A 486 -20.37 -2.54 -32.18
N ASN A 487 -21.04 -2.48 -31.04
CA ASN A 487 -21.66 -3.62 -30.39
C ASN A 487 -22.93 -3.16 -29.63
N PRO A 488 -24.14 -3.58 -30.08
CA PRO A 488 -25.42 -3.17 -29.49
C PRO A 488 -25.57 -3.48 -28.00
N GLU A 489 -24.83 -4.46 -27.47
CA GLU A 489 -24.89 -4.85 -26.05
C GLU A 489 -24.42 -3.72 -25.12
N TYR A 490 -23.65 -2.75 -25.62
CA TYR A 490 -23.33 -1.54 -24.86
C TYR A 490 -24.53 -0.57 -24.70
N GLY A 491 -25.58 -0.75 -25.47
CA GLY A 491 -26.83 0.00 -25.33
C GLY A 491 -27.81 -0.61 -24.33
N GLU A 492 -27.61 -1.85 -23.90
CA GLU A 492 -28.45 -2.56 -22.93
C GLU A 492 -27.98 -2.30 -21.50
N ILE A 493 -28.68 -1.47 -20.74
CA ILE A 493 -28.32 -1.14 -19.35
C ILE A 493 -28.84 -2.20 -18.40
N ILE A 494 -27.93 -2.94 -17.76
CA ILE A 494 -28.22 -4.00 -16.78
C ILE A 494 -28.30 -3.41 -15.37
N CYS A 495 -27.33 -2.58 -14.98
CA CYS A 495 -27.35 -1.91 -13.69
C CYS A 495 -27.78 -0.45 -13.87
N ARG A 496 -29.04 -0.12 -13.50
CA ARG A 496 -29.58 1.24 -13.69
C ARG A 496 -29.02 2.26 -12.71
N CYS A 497 -28.67 1.87 -11.48
CA CYS A 497 -28.12 2.78 -10.46
C CYS A 497 -26.69 3.21 -10.78
N GLU A 498 -25.92 2.34 -11.43
CA GLU A 498 -24.54 2.59 -11.85
C GLU A 498 -24.41 2.79 -13.37
N GLU A 499 -25.51 2.67 -14.12
CA GLU A 499 -25.54 2.79 -15.58
C GLU A 499 -24.53 1.87 -16.28
N VAL A 500 -24.43 0.61 -15.81
CA VAL A 500 -23.52 -0.39 -16.39
C VAL A 500 -24.25 -1.16 -17.48
N SER A 501 -23.69 -1.19 -18.66
CA SER A 501 -24.22 -1.91 -19.81
C SER A 501 -23.83 -3.40 -19.79
N LYS A 502 -24.59 -4.20 -20.53
CA LYS A 502 -24.28 -5.62 -20.78
C LYS A 502 -22.92 -5.78 -21.45
N GLY A 503 -22.58 -4.92 -22.42
CA GLY A 503 -21.28 -4.95 -23.10
C GLY A 503 -20.12 -4.74 -22.12
N GLU A 504 -20.23 -3.81 -21.15
CA GLU A 504 -19.21 -3.62 -20.12
C GLU A 504 -19.05 -4.85 -19.21
N ILE A 505 -20.14 -5.54 -18.90
CA ILE A 505 -20.10 -6.78 -18.10
C ILE A 505 -19.40 -7.90 -18.88
N ILE A 506 -19.73 -8.07 -20.16
CA ILE A 506 -19.08 -9.07 -21.02
C ILE A 506 -17.58 -8.81 -21.11
N ASP A 507 -17.17 -7.57 -21.37
CA ASP A 507 -15.75 -7.19 -21.44
C ASP A 507 -15.02 -7.52 -20.13
N ALA A 508 -15.67 -7.29 -18.98
CA ALA A 508 -15.09 -7.63 -17.69
C ALA A 508 -14.93 -9.15 -17.49
N LEU A 509 -15.90 -9.94 -17.96
CA LEU A 509 -15.83 -11.42 -17.94
C LEU A 509 -14.79 -11.99 -18.90
N GLU A 510 -14.47 -11.27 -19.97
CA GLU A 510 -13.46 -11.63 -20.98
C GLU A 510 -12.08 -11.03 -20.66
N SER A 511 -11.94 -10.31 -19.54
CA SER A 511 -10.65 -9.74 -19.14
C SER A 511 -9.60 -10.85 -18.93
N PRO A 512 -8.29 -10.54 -19.08
CA PRO A 512 -7.23 -11.53 -18.91
C PRO A 512 -7.22 -12.20 -17.53
N LEU A 513 -7.54 -11.45 -16.49
CA LEU A 513 -7.72 -11.99 -15.13
C LEU A 513 -9.15 -12.56 -15.00
N LYS A 514 -9.26 -13.86 -14.82
CA LYS A 514 -10.53 -14.60 -14.69
C LYS A 514 -10.69 -15.20 -13.30
#